data_a75eef855b9599c13d758aa30e0325cc
#
_entry.id   a75eef855b9599c13d758aa30e0325cc
#
_cell.length_a   1.000
_cell.length_b   1.000
_cell.length_c   1.000
_cell.angle_alpha   90.00
_cell.angle_beta   90.00
_cell.angle_gamma   90.00
#
_symmetry.space_group_name_H-M   'P 1'
#
loop_
_entity.id
_entity.type
_entity.pdbx_description
1 polymer ?
#
loop_
_entity_poly.entity_id
_entity_poly.type
_entity_poly.pdbx_seq_one_letter_code
_entity_poly.pdbx_strand_id
1 'polypeptide(L)'
;MKKENQSQPAEEVQEKDNRRSNRSMGILTVDASGVLAERDTGDTAWHELVNAYRTKKILSGDLGGIERLEGGWVVAVVYYKGCRILIPMEEMMINLEGDGRENSDPLNRQTRLANNMLGAQLDFMIRDMDEKTQSVVASRKEAMLRKRQQFYLPQQDSPPMIVPGRTVEARVIAVAQKAVRLEVFGVECSLKARDMTWEWLSDANEKFATGDVVSVVVKSVSGDSVETIKVEVSAKETKTNVNKENLMRLRRQGKYVGKVTDVYKGTYFLCLNCKVNAVAHSCYDYRMPGKKDDVSFAVTHLD
;
A
#
# COMPACT_ATOMS: atom_id res chain seq x y z
N MET A 1 -28.92 27.89 -67.35
CA MET A 1 -27.79 28.81 -67.14
C MET A 1 -27.22 28.58 -65.76
N LYS A 2 -25.97 28.28 -65.73
CA LYS A 2 -25.10 28.02 -64.54
C LYS A 2 -25.04 29.21 -63.63
N LYS A 3 -24.94 28.98 -62.31
CA LYS A 3 -23.95 29.65 -61.45
C LYS A 3 -23.72 28.85 -60.20
N GLU A 4 -22.50 28.46 -60.06
CA GLU A 4 -21.80 27.90 -58.90
C GLU A 4 -21.87 28.81 -57.68
N ASN A 5 -21.98 28.23 -56.51
CA ASN A 5 -21.71 28.92 -55.26
C ASN A 5 -20.61 28.21 -54.50
N GLN A 6 -19.49 28.89 -54.36
CA GLN A 6 -18.31 28.47 -53.61
C GLN A 6 -18.57 28.59 -52.13
N SER A 7 -18.19 27.53 -51.43
CA SER A 7 -18.08 27.46 -49.98
C SER A 7 -16.81 28.16 -49.51
N GLN A 8 -16.94 29.01 -48.50
CA GLN A 8 -15.80 29.49 -47.67
C GLN A 8 -15.80 28.77 -46.35
N PRO A 9 -14.59 28.51 -45.77
CA PRO A 9 -14.45 27.76 -44.53
C PRO A 9 -14.66 28.62 -43.29
N ALA A 10 -15.20 28.00 -42.24
CA ALA A 10 -15.38 28.55 -40.92
C ALA A 10 -14.04 28.75 -40.19
N GLU A 11 -13.86 29.97 -39.66
CA GLU A 11 -12.74 30.32 -38.77
C GLU A 11 -12.90 29.58 -37.43
N GLU A 12 -11.84 28.84 -37.04
CA GLU A 12 -11.66 28.31 -35.69
C GLU A 12 -11.33 29.49 -34.75
N VAL A 13 -12.24 29.76 -33.84
CA VAL A 13 -12.00 30.65 -32.70
C VAL A 13 -11.19 29.87 -31.65
N GLN A 14 -9.90 30.20 -31.54
CA GLN A 14 -9.06 29.73 -30.44
C GLN A 14 -9.47 30.42 -29.13
N GLU A 15 -10.20 29.70 -28.31
CA GLU A 15 -10.50 30.07 -26.94
C GLU A 15 -9.27 29.82 -26.07
N LYS A 16 -8.54 30.88 -25.72
CA LYS A 16 -7.43 30.84 -24.77
C LYS A 16 -7.98 30.64 -23.37
N ASP A 17 -7.99 29.37 -22.93
CA ASP A 17 -8.37 28.96 -21.59
C ASP A 17 -7.30 29.39 -20.57
N ASN A 18 -7.61 30.46 -19.85
CA ASN A 18 -6.77 31.04 -18.82
C ASN A 18 -7.00 30.31 -17.51
N ARG A 19 -6.49 29.05 -17.43
CA ARG A 19 -6.54 28.26 -16.20
C ARG A 19 -5.45 28.71 -15.23
N ARG A 20 -5.83 29.60 -14.33
CA ARG A 20 -5.09 29.85 -13.09
C ARG A 20 -4.95 28.53 -12.34
N SER A 21 -3.73 28.04 -12.24
CA SER A 21 -3.36 26.81 -11.58
C SER A 21 -3.67 26.87 -10.07
N ASN A 22 -4.79 26.28 -9.71
CA ASN A 22 -4.99 25.83 -8.34
C ASN A 22 -4.09 24.58 -8.19
N ARG A 23 -2.91 24.71 -7.58
CA ARG A 23 -2.03 23.59 -7.25
C ARG A 23 -2.71 22.75 -6.18
N SER A 24 -3.65 21.90 -6.58
CA SER A 24 -3.98 20.74 -5.76
C SER A 24 -2.71 19.91 -5.66
N MET A 25 -2.22 19.69 -4.44
CA MET A 25 -1.13 18.74 -4.22
C MET A 25 -1.61 17.36 -4.69
N GLY A 26 -1.21 16.94 -5.88
CA GLY A 26 -1.54 15.65 -6.46
C GLY A 26 -1.07 14.50 -5.55
N ILE A 27 -1.74 13.36 -5.68
CA ILE A 27 -1.32 12.11 -5.00
C ILE A 27 0.08 11.76 -5.52
N LEU A 28 1.02 11.53 -4.60
CA LEU A 28 2.35 11.06 -4.96
C LEU A 28 2.28 9.56 -5.26
N THR A 29 2.55 9.18 -6.51
CA THR A 29 2.52 7.77 -6.95
C THR A 29 3.81 7.04 -6.59
N VAL A 30 3.70 5.73 -6.37
CA VAL A 30 4.84 4.87 -6.03
C VAL A 30 5.77 4.65 -7.24
N ASP A 31 5.20 4.66 -8.44
CA ASP A 31 5.96 4.47 -9.66
C ASP A 31 6.48 5.80 -10.21
N ALA A 32 7.74 6.11 -9.90
CA ALA A 32 8.45 7.27 -10.42
C ALA A 32 9.00 7.08 -11.86
N SER A 33 8.65 5.99 -12.53
CA SER A 33 9.11 5.68 -13.88
C SER A 33 7.93 5.43 -14.81
N GLY A 34 7.39 6.50 -15.39
CA GLY A 34 6.56 6.38 -16.59
C GLY A 34 7.41 5.95 -17.78
N VAL A 35 7.62 4.64 -17.95
CA VAL A 35 8.21 4.07 -19.16
C VAL A 35 7.19 3.14 -19.79
N LEU A 36 6.88 3.43 -21.04
CA LEU A 36 6.04 2.61 -21.93
C LEU A 36 6.58 1.16 -21.93
N ALA A 37 5.70 0.20 -21.68
CA ALA A 37 6.02 -1.21 -21.72
C ALA A 37 6.29 -1.64 -23.17
N GLU A 38 7.55 -1.65 -23.57
CA GLU A 38 7.98 -2.38 -24.75
C GLU A 38 8.19 -3.86 -24.38
N ARG A 39 7.85 -4.75 -25.29
CA ARG A 39 8.07 -6.20 -25.14
C ARG A 39 9.56 -6.48 -25.10
N ASP A 40 10.12 -6.61 -23.91
CA ASP A 40 11.53 -6.87 -23.70
C ASP A 40 11.87 -8.34 -23.94
N THR A 41 12.84 -8.58 -24.85
CA THR A 41 13.59 -9.81 -24.92
C THR A 41 14.58 -9.86 -23.74
N GLY A 42 15.02 -11.05 -23.30
CA GLY A 42 15.92 -11.21 -22.15
C GLY A 42 17.19 -10.35 -22.21
N ASP A 43 17.70 -10.05 -23.42
CA ASP A 43 18.88 -9.21 -23.64
C ASP A 43 18.63 -7.74 -23.22
N THR A 44 17.42 -7.21 -23.49
CA THR A 44 17.06 -5.85 -23.07
C THR A 44 16.94 -5.71 -21.55
N ALA A 45 16.41 -6.71 -20.86
CA ALA A 45 16.33 -6.73 -19.40
C ALA A 45 17.72 -6.74 -18.76
N TRP A 46 18.67 -7.52 -19.31
CA TRP A 46 20.04 -7.54 -18.82
C TRP A 46 20.77 -6.20 -19.03
N HIS A 47 20.61 -5.57 -20.17
CA HIS A 47 21.16 -4.24 -20.43
C HIS A 47 20.58 -3.18 -19.47
N GLU A 48 19.29 -3.25 -19.13
CA GLU A 48 18.71 -2.38 -18.11
C GLU A 48 19.35 -2.60 -16.73
N LEU A 49 19.57 -3.87 -16.33
CA LEU A 49 20.24 -4.18 -15.08
C LEU A 49 21.66 -3.60 -15.04
N VAL A 50 22.44 -3.77 -16.12
CA VAL A 50 23.80 -3.20 -16.25
C VAL A 50 23.77 -1.67 -16.15
N ASN A 51 22.81 -1.04 -16.82
CA ASN A 51 22.64 0.42 -16.75
C ASN A 51 22.25 0.87 -15.35
N ALA A 52 21.29 0.15 -14.69
CA ALA A 52 20.87 0.44 -13.33
C ALA A 52 22.01 0.27 -12.31
N TYR A 53 22.88 -0.72 -12.50
CA TYR A 53 24.07 -0.91 -11.70
C TYR A 53 25.02 0.29 -11.80
N ARG A 54 25.30 0.75 -13.02
CA ARG A 54 26.20 1.89 -13.30
C ARG A 54 25.64 3.21 -12.78
N THR A 55 24.34 3.44 -12.97
CA THR A 55 23.66 4.69 -12.58
C THR A 55 23.15 4.67 -11.15
N LYS A 56 23.29 3.53 -10.46
CA LYS A 56 22.71 3.31 -9.12
C LYS A 56 21.21 3.60 -9.08
N LYS A 57 20.48 3.25 -10.14
CA LYS A 57 19.03 3.43 -10.24
C LYS A 57 18.32 2.43 -9.35
N ILE A 58 17.23 2.88 -8.69
CA ILE A 58 16.30 2.00 -7.97
C ILE A 58 15.44 1.28 -9.00
N LEU A 59 15.35 -0.04 -8.89
CA LEU A 59 14.46 -0.90 -9.66
C LEU A 59 13.43 -1.53 -8.73
N SER A 60 12.32 -2.01 -9.31
CA SER A 60 11.26 -2.70 -8.57
C SER A 60 10.99 -4.05 -9.18
N GLY A 61 10.89 -5.10 -8.37
CA GLY A 61 10.61 -6.46 -8.82
C GLY A 61 9.81 -7.24 -7.80
N ASP A 62 9.27 -8.38 -8.21
CA ASP A 62 8.37 -9.19 -7.40
C ASP A 62 9.14 -10.21 -6.57
N LEU A 63 8.87 -10.27 -5.27
CA LEU A 63 9.45 -11.25 -4.36
C LEU A 63 8.88 -12.64 -4.66
N GLY A 64 9.69 -13.51 -5.27
CA GLY A 64 9.26 -14.85 -5.68
C GLY A 64 9.55 -15.95 -4.66
N GLY A 65 10.55 -15.78 -3.79
CA GLY A 65 10.92 -16.82 -2.84
C GLY A 65 12.01 -16.42 -1.87
N ILE A 66 12.19 -17.28 -0.86
CA ILE A 66 13.32 -17.22 0.07
C ILE A 66 14.08 -18.52 -0.07
N GLU A 67 15.35 -18.45 -0.35
CA GLU A 67 16.21 -19.63 -0.55
C GLU A 67 17.36 -19.65 0.46
N ARG A 68 17.80 -20.86 0.76
CA ARG A 68 19.01 -21.09 1.54
C ARG A 68 20.09 -21.63 0.62
N LEU A 69 21.16 -20.86 0.46
CA LEU A 69 22.30 -21.24 -0.35
C LEU A 69 23.26 -22.20 0.39
N GLU A 70 24.13 -22.83 -0.36
CA GLU A 70 25.27 -23.58 0.20
C GLU A 70 26.11 -22.67 1.09
N GLY A 71 26.45 -23.14 2.29
CA GLY A 71 27.11 -22.29 3.31
C GLY A 71 26.16 -21.63 4.32
N GLY A 72 24.81 -21.88 4.23
CA GLY A 72 23.84 -21.43 5.23
C GLY A 72 23.31 -20.01 5.01
N TRP A 73 23.72 -19.31 3.97
CA TRP A 73 23.23 -17.97 3.62
C TRP A 73 21.76 -18.02 3.20
N VAL A 74 20.96 -17.15 3.78
CA VAL A 74 19.54 -16.97 3.40
C VAL A 74 19.42 -15.75 2.50
N VAL A 75 18.80 -15.94 1.33
CA VAL A 75 18.61 -14.88 0.34
C VAL A 75 17.14 -14.80 -0.07
N ALA A 76 16.67 -13.59 -0.32
CA ALA A 76 15.41 -13.35 -1.00
C ALA A 76 15.64 -13.33 -2.51
N VAL A 77 14.77 -14.00 -3.25
CA VAL A 77 14.81 -14.07 -4.71
C VAL A 77 13.73 -13.12 -5.25
N VAL A 78 14.16 -12.11 -5.97
CA VAL A 78 13.29 -11.14 -6.62
C VAL A 78 13.37 -11.32 -8.12
N TYR A 79 12.22 -11.28 -8.79
CA TYR A 79 12.17 -11.35 -10.25
C TYR A 79 11.97 -9.97 -10.87
N TYR A 80 12.84 -9.63 -11.78
CA TYR A 80 12.75 -8.40 -12.57
C TYR A 80 12.78 -8.74 -14.06
N LYS A 81 11.67 -8.56 -14.77
CA LYS A 81 11.55 -8.86 -16.21
C LYS A 81 12.10 -10.24 -16.60
N GLY A 82 11.88 -11.25 -15.77
CA GLY A 82 12.39 -12.62 -15.98
C GLY A 82 13.81 -12.88 -15.46
N CYS A 83 14.57 -11.85 -15.09
CA CYS A 83 15.88 -12.01 -14.46
C CYS A 83 15.74 -12.29 -12.97
N ARG A 84 16.54 -13.23 -12.47
CA ARG A 84 16.60 -13.60 -11.05
C ARG A 84 17.62 -12.72 -10.33
N ILE A 85 17.19 -12.06 -9.26
CA ILE A 85 17.99 -11.15 -8.46
C ILE A 85 18.03 -11.66 -7.03
N LEU A 86 19.23 -11.72 -6.44
CA LEU A 86 19.44 -12.21 -5.10
C LEU A 86 19.64 -11.03 -4.13
N ILE A 87 18.86 -11.00 -3.05
CA ILE A 87 19.01 -10.02 -1.98
C ILE A 87 19.34 -10.77 -0.70
N PRO A 88 20.56 -10.62 -0.13
CA PRO A 88 20.91 -11.20 1.15
C PRO A 88 19.91 -10.76 2.23
N MET A 89 19.57 -11.63 3.19
CA MET A 89 18.58 -11.33 4.20
C MET A 89 18.94 -10.10 5.05
N GLU A 90 20.23 -9.86 5.27
CA GLU A 90 20.75 -8.66 5.96
C GLU A 90 20.47 -7.36 5.19
N GLU A 91 20.36 -7.45 3.86
CA GLU A 91 20.09 -6.34 2.95
C GLU A 91 18.58 -6.15 2.67
N MET A 92 17.72 -6.99 3.25
CA MET A 92 16.26 -6.89 3.11
C MET A 92 15.65 -5.78 3.98
N MET A 93 16.33 -5.33 5.03
CA MET A 93 15.87 -4.26 5.95
C MET A 93 14.44 -4.48 6.45
N ILE A 94 14.13 -5.70 6.92
CA ILE A 94 12.81 -6.04 7.44
C ILE A 94 12.66 -5.50 8.85
N ASN A 95 11.60 -4.73 9.10
CA ASN A 95 11.30 -4.25 10.44
C ASN A 95 10.77 -5.39 11.32
N LEU A 96 11.48 -5.70 12.41
CA LEU A 96 11.14 -6.74 13.38
C LEU A 96 10.28 -6.23 14.54
N GLU A 97 9.99 -4.93 14.60
CA GLU A 97 9.19 -4.36 15.68
C GLU A 97 7.77 -4.93 15.67
N GLY A 98 7.29 -5.34 16.85
CA GLY A 98 5.91 -5.78 17.03
C GLY A 98 5.57 -7.18 16.49
N ASP A 99 6.57 -8.01 16.15
CA ASP A 99 6.30 -9.40 15.71
C ASP A 99 5.97 -10.36 16.86
N GLY A 100 6.09 -9.89 18.12
CA GLY A 100 5.73 -10.64 19.33
C GLY A 100 6.64 -11.84 19.68
N ARG A 101 7.82 -11.95 19.06
CA ARG A 101 8.76 -13.07 19.24
C ARG A 101 10.18 -12.60 19.51
N GLU A 102 10.35 -11.68 20.44
CA GLU A 102 11.64 -11.06 20.76
C GLU A 102 12.72 -12.07 21.19
N ASN A 103 12.33 -13.21 21.75
CA ASN A 103 13.24 -14.27 22.21
C ASN A 103 13.68 -15.25 21.11
N SER A 104 13.25 -15.06 19.86
CA SER A 104 13.62 -15.95 18.74
C SER A 104 14.80 -15.35 17.96
N ASP A 105 15.60 -16.23 17.35
CA ASP A 105 16.72 -15.83 16.49
C ASP A 105 16.28 -14.81 15.41
N PRO A 106 16.99 -13.66 15.29
CA PRO A 106 16.64 -12.59 14.35
C PRO A 106 16.52 -13.06 12.90
N LEU A 107 17.40 -13.96 12.43
CA LEU A 107 17.38 -14.47 11.05
C LEU A 107 16.11 -15.29 10.78
N ASN A 108 15.71 -16.14 11.74
CA ASN A 108 14.47 -16.91 11.61
C ASN A 108 13.23 -16.00 11.62
N ARG A 109 13.24 -14.92 12.41
CA ARG A 109 12.18 -13.90 12.41
C ARG A 109 12.10 -13.17 11.07
N GLN A 110 13.24 -12.72 10.55
CA GLN A 110 13.32 -12.07 9.23
C GLN A 110 12.83 -12.99 8.12
N THR A 111 13.30 -14.25 8.10
CA THR A 111 12.89 -15.25 7.11
C THR A 111 11.37 -15.47 7.13
N ARG A 112 10.77 -15.58 8.32
CA ARG A 112 9.32 -15.73 8.46
C ARG A 112 8.56 -14.52 7.94
N LEU A 113 9.01 -13.30 8.29
CA LEU A 113 8.38 -12.08 7.81
C LEU A 113 8.54 -11.93 6.30
N ALA A 114 9.71 -12.28 5.75
CA ALA A 114 9.93 -12.27 4.31
C ALA A 114 9.01 -13.27 3.57
N ASN A 115 8.77 -14.45 4.13
CA ASN A 115 7.80 -15.39 3.57
C ASN A 115 6.36 -14.84 3.54
N ASN A 116 5.97 -13.98 4.49
CA ASN A 116 4.67 -13.30 4.45
C ASN A 116 4.61 -12.18 3.40
N MET A 117 5.75 -11.80 2.84
CA MET A 117 5.86 -10.77 1.80
C MET A 117 5.93 -11.36 0.38
N LEU A 118 5.79 -12.69 0.22
CA LEU A 118 5.81 -13.32 -1.11
C LEU A 118 4.75 -12.71 -2.03
N GLY A 119 5.15 -12.40 -3.27
CA GLY A 119 4.34 -11.69 -4.23
C GLY A 119 4.32 -10.16 -4.06
N ALA A 120 4.99 -9.62 -3.05
CA ALA A 120 5.13 -8.18 -2.92
C ALA A 120 6.12 -7.62 -3.93
N GLN A 121 5.81 -6.46 -4.47
CA GLN A 121 6.75 -5.69 -5.27
C GLN A 121 7.73 -4.96 -4.34
N LEU A 122 9.03 -5.23 -4.50
CA LEU A 122 10.09 -4.66 -3.69
C LEU A 122 11.02 -3.79 -4.52
N ASP A 123 11.44 -2.68 -3.93
CA ASP A 123 12.45 -1.81 -4.54
C ASP A 123 13.85 -2.25 -4.11
N PHE A 124 14.78 -2.24 -5.05
CA PHE A 124 16.16 -2.62 -4.78
C PHE A 124 17.15 -1.82 -5.64
N MET A 125 18.40 -1.80 -5.20
CA MET A 125 19.53 -1.29 -5.96
C MET A 125 20.54 -2.41 -6.16
N ILE A 126 21.10 -2.49 -7.36
CA ILE A 126 22.11 -3.52 -7.69
C ILE A 126 23.43 -3.14 -7.03
N ARG A 127 23.98 -4.08 -6.26
CA ARG A 127 25.29 -3.97 -5.61
C ARG A 127 26.39 -4.57 -6.44
N ASP A 128 26.16 -5.76 -6.99
CA ASP A 128 27.13 -6.52 -7.74
C ASP A 128 26.46 -7.34 -8.84
N MET A 129 27.21 -7.59 -9.92
CA MET A 129 26.78 -8.37 -11.08
C MET A 129 27.92 -9.21 -11.61
N ASP A 130 27.65 -10.47 -11.91
CA ASP A 130 28.57 -11.34 -12.63
C ASP A 130 27.97 -11.71 -14.01
N GLU A 131 28.59 -11.19 -15.08
CA GLU A 131 28.15 -11.42 -16.45
C GLU A 131 28.32 -12.89 -16.87
N LYS A 132 29.28 -13.62 -16.29
CA LYS A 132 29.56 -15.01 -16.67
C LYS A 132 28.52 -15.97 -16.15
N THR A 133 28.13 -15.76 -14.91
CA THR A 133 27.10 -16.57 -14.22
C THR A 133 25.70 -16.01 -14.37
N GLN A 134 25.56 -14.83 -14.97
CA GLN A 134 24.29 -14.04 -15.03
C GLN A 134 23.66 -13.88 -13.66
N SER A 135 24.47 -13.79 -12.61
CA SER A 135 24.02 -13.58 -11.25
C SER A 135 24.03 -12.09 -10.89
N VAL A 136 22.96 -11.65 -10.22
CA VAL A 136 22.79 -10.27 -9.78
C VAL A 136 22.52 -10.28 -8.27
N VAL A 137 23.34 -9.51 -7.54
CA VAL A 137 23.17 -9.28 -6.11
C VAL A 137 22.71 -7.85 -5.89
N ALA A 138 21.65 -7.69 -5.11
CA ALA A 138 21.04 -6.39 -4.87
C ALA A 138 20.83 -6.13 -3.37
N SER A 139 20.53 -4.87 -3.05
CA SER A 139 20.18 -4.41 -1.71
C SER A 139 18.85 -3.66 -1.73
N ARG A 140 17.89 -4.14 -0.96
CA ARG A 140 16.67 -3.41 -0.66
C ARG A 140 16.94 -2.28 0.33
N LYS A 141 17.83 -2.50 1.29
CA LYS A 141 18.26 -1.51 2.30
C LYS A 141 18.75 -0.21 1.66
N GLU A 142 19.63 -0.29 0.66
CA GLU A 142 20.14 0.89 -0.04
C GLU A 142 19.02 1.65 -0.76
N ALA A 143 18.10 0.93 -1.42
CA ALA A 143 16.96 1.55 -2.09
C ALA A 143 16.03 2.26 -1.10
N MET A 144 15.71 1.62 0.03
CA MET A 144 14.87 2.20 1.07
C MET A 144 15.51 3.44 1.69
N LEU A 145 16.78 3.39 2.07
CA LEU A 145 17.50 4.53 2.65
C LEU A 145 17.57 5.71 1.65
N ARG A 146 17.84 5.43 0.38
CA ARG A 146 17.85 6.47 -0.66
C ARG A 146 16.50 7.13 -0.85
N LYS A 147 15.40 6.34 -0.87
CA LYS A 147 14.05 6.88 -0.90
C LYS A 147 13.75 7.73 0.33
N ARG A 148 14.11 7.27 1.54
CA ARG A 148 13.94 8.05 2.77
C ARG A 148 14.66 9.39 2.68
N GLN A 149 15.90 9.39 2.24
CA GLN A 149 16.67 10.63 2.07
C GLN A 149 15.99 11.59 1.08
N GLN A 150 15.47 11.06 -0.02
CA GLN A 150 14.84 11.88 -1.08
C GLN A 150 13.48 12.45 -0.65
N PHE A 151 12.65 11.69 0.06
CA PHE A 151 11.25 12.03 0.27
C PHE A 151 10.95 12.61 1.66
N TYR A 152 11.72 12.24 2.69
CA TYR A 152 11.47 12.64 4.07
C TYR A 152 12.38 13.74 4.58
N LEU A 153 13.54 13.93 3.96
CA LEU A 153 14.47 14.98 4.37
C LEU A 153 14.35 16.19 3.48
N PRO A 154 14.58 17.40 4.02
CA PRO A 154 14.66 18.61 3.20
C PRO A 154 15.86 18.52 2.25
N GLN A 155 15.66 18.88 1.00
CA GLN A 155 16.72 19.06 0.01
C GLN A 155 17.06 20.55 -0.10
N GLN A 156 18.22 20.89 -0.71
CA GLN A 156 18.82 22.24 -0.70
C GLN A 156 17.82 23.41 -0.91
N ASP A 157 16.75 23.22 -1.71
CA ASP A 157 15.76 24.26 -2.00
C ASP A 157 14.31 23.78 -1.86
N SER A 158 14.07 22.60 -1.26
CA SER A 158 12.73 22.01 -1.19
C SER A 158 12.44 21.38 0.17
N PRO A 159 11.26 21.64 0.73
CA PRO A 159 10.82 20.99 1.96
C PRO A 159 10.63 19.48 1.74
N PRO A 160 10.55 18.69 2.81
CA PRO A 160 10.23 17.26 2.72
C PRO A 160 8.97 17.03 1.90
N MET A 161 8.99 16.00 1.05
CA MET A 161 7.83 15.67 0.21
C MET A 161 6.75 14.92 1.01
N ILE A 162 7.16 14.12 1.99
CA ILE A 162 6.24 13.39 2.87
C ILE A 162 6.09 14.17 4.19
N VAL A 163 4.90 14.75 4.37
CA VAL A 163 4.53 15.55 5.53
C VAL A 163 3.17 15.10 6.09
N PRO A 164 2.90 15.30 7.38
CA PRO A 164 1.59 15.02 7.95
C PRO A 164 0.45 15.71 7.18
N GLY A 165 -0.67 15.01 7.00
CA GLY A 165 -1.84 15.46 6.24
C GLY A 165 -1.76 15.21 4.73
N ARG A 166 -0.62 14.82 4.18
CA ARG A 166 -0.49 14.51 2.75
C ARG A 166 -1.05 13.12 2.43
N THR A 167 -1.80 13.02 1.34
CA THR A 167 -2.21 11.74 0.77
C THR A 167 -1.12 11.22 -0.16
N VAL A 168 -0.74 9.97 0.02
CA VAL A 168 0.31 9.29 -0.74
C VAL A 168 -0.12 7.86 -1.10
N GLU A 169 0.52 7.28 -2.10
CA GLU A 169 0.39 5.86 -2.39
C GLU A 169 1.38 5.05 -1.54
N ALA A 170 0.92 3.90 -1.07
CA ALA A 170 1.70 2.93 -0.31
C ALA A 170 1.55 1.55 -0.94
N ARG A 171 2.62 0.76 -0.95
CA ARG A 171 2.57 -0.65 -1.38
C ARG A 171 2.22 -1.54 -0.22
N VAL A 172 1.32 -2.49 -0.43
CA VAL A 172 1.02 -3.57 0.51
C VAL A 172 2.09 -4.64 0.39
N ILE A 173 2.92 -4.79 1.41
CA ILE A 173 4.03 -5.76 1.42
C ILE A 173 3.68 -7.05 2.18
N ALA A 174 2.74 -7.02 3.11
CA ALA A 174 2.20 -8.20 3.75
C ALA A 174 0.83 -7.92 4.36
N VAL A 175 -0.04 -8.92 4.39
CA VAL A 175 -1.38 -8.83 5.00
C VAL A 175 -1.49 -9.87 6.11
N ALA A 176 -1.96 -9.43 7.27
CA ALA A 176 -2.36 -10.29 8.38
C ALA A 176 -3.79 -9.93 8.80
N GLN A 177 -4.47 -10.81 9.49
CA GLN A 177 -5.89 -10.67 9.83
C GLN A 177 -6.28 -9.28 10.38
N LYS A 178 -5.46 -8.68 11.25
CA LYS A 178 -5.75 -7.42 11.94
C LYS A 178 -4.75 -6.29 11.65
N ALA A 179 -3.82 -6.53 10.76
CA ALA A 179 -2.79 -5.54 10.40
C ALA A 179 -2.33 -5.74 8.96
N VAL A 180 -2.06 -4.66 8.28
CA VAL A 180 -1.46 -4.66 6.95
C VAL A 180 -0.11 -3.96 7.06
N ARG A 181 0.94 -4.59 6.54
CA ARG A 181 2.24 -3.99 6.45
C ARG A 181 2.37 -3.26 5.12
N LEU A 182 2.68 -1.99 5.19
CA LEU A 182 2.82 -1.10 4.05
C LEU A 182 4.25 -0.61 3.91
N GLU A 183 4.65 -0.31 2.69
CA GLU A 183 5.84 0.46 2.40
C GLU A 183 5.44 1.83 1.83
N VAL A 184 5.89 2.90 2.48
CA VAL A 184 5.64 4.28 2.09
C VAL A 184 6.99 4.94 1.79
N PHE A 185 7.37 5.01 0.52
CA PHE A 185 8.62 5.63 0.05
C PHE A 185 9.87 5.23 0.87
N GLY A 186 10.07 3.91 1.04
CA GLY A 186 11.23 3.36 1.73
C GLY A 186 11.07 3.23 3.26
N VAL A 187 9.89 3.53 3.81
CA VAL A 187 9.58 3.29 5.23
C VAL A 187 8.51 2.21 5.34
N GLU A 188 8.83 1.14 6.07
CA GLU A 188 7.83 0.15 6.46
C GLU A 188 6.99 0.66 7.62
N CYS A 189 5.68 0.58 7.49
CA CYS A 189 4.74 0.93 8.55
C CYS A 189 3.62 -0.12 8.67
N SER A 190 2.97 -0.17 9.82
CA SER A 190 1.88 -1.08 10.09
C SER A 190 0.56 -0.32 10.14
N LEU A 191 -0.34 -0.63 9.19
CA LEU A 191 -1.70 -0.12 9.18
C LEU A 191 -2.57 -1.02 10.08
N LYS A 192 -3.04 -0.48 11.19
CA LYS A 192 -3.89 -1.21 12.15
C LYS A 192 -5.33 -1.26 11.65
N ALA A 193 -6.09 -2.26 12.08
CA ALA A 193 -7.49 -2.46 11.68
C ALA A 193 -8.35 -1.18 11.80
N ARG A 194 -8.17 -0.41 12.88
CA ARG A 194 -8.89 0.87 13.13
C ARG A 194 -8.61 1.98 12.12
N ASP A 195 -7.49 1.91 11.39
CA ASP A 195 -7.06 2.92 10.42
C ASP A 195 -7.23 2.45 8.97
N MET A 196 -7.71 1.22 8.75
CA MET A 196 -7.95 0.63 7.43
C MET A 196 -9.22 1.17 6.78
N THR A 197 -10.33 1.08 7.49
CA THR A 197 -11.65 1.47 6.97
C THR A 197 -12.52 2.07 8.08
N TRP A 198 -13.56 2.83 7.70
CA TRP A 198 -14.60 3.29 8.62
C TRP A 198 -15.59 2.17 8.99
N GLU A 199 -15.74 1.16 8.15
CA GLU A 199 -16.52 -0.05 8.43
C GLU A 199 -15.69 -1.02 9.27
N TRP A 200 -16.34 -1.77 10.15
CA TRP A 200 -15.65 -2.83 10.86
C TRP A 200 -15.23 -3.94 9.91
N LEU A 201 -13.97 -4.32 10.01
CA LEU A 201 -13.33 -5.34 9.22
C LEU A 201 -12.85 -6.45 10.14
N SER A 202 -13.35 -7.67 9.93
CA SER A 202 -12.94 -8.82 10.73
C SER A 202 -11.63 -9.43 10.25
N ASP A 203 -11.36 -9.32 8.96
CA ASP A 203 -10.15 -9.82 8.33
C ASP A 203 -9.68 -8.84 7.25
N ALA A 204 -8.42 -8.36 7.39
CA ALA A 204 -7.84 -7.44 6.42
C ALA A 204 -7.68 -8.06 5.03
N ASN A 205 -7.54 -9.40 4.94
CA ASN A 205 -7.46 -10.11 3.66
C ASN A 205 -8.74 -9.98 2.80
N GLU A 206 -9.85 -9.53 3.38
CA GLU A 206 -11.07 -9.25 2.60
C GLU A 206 -10.96 -7.99 1.72
N LYS A 207 -10.03 -7.07 2.03
CA LYS A 207 -9.90 -5.76 1.35
C LYS A 207 -8.50 -5.45 0.84
N PHE A 208 -7.47 -6.15 1.29
CA PHE A 208 -6.08 -5.90 0.94
C PHE A 208 -5.41 -7.20 0.51
N ALA A 209 -4.66 -7.15 -0.57
CA ALA A 209 -3.80 -8.24 -1.00
C ALA A 209 -2.33 -7.79 -1.04
N THR A 210 -1.40 -8.73 -0.85
CA THR A 210 0.04 -8.44 -1.02
C THR A 210 0.30 -8.02 -2.47
N GLY A 211 1.07 -6.95 -2.66
CA GLY A 211 1.34 -6.36 -3.98
C GLY A 211 0.39 -5.22 -4.36
N ASP A 212 -0.73 -5.03 -3.66
CA ASP A 212 -1.64 -3.91 -3.93
C ASP A 212 -0.97 -2.55 -3.66
N VAL A 213 -1.44 -1.54 -4.39
CA VAL A 213 -1.14 -0.13 -4.11
C VAL A 213 -2.38 0.53 -3.53
N VAL A 214 -2.21 1.15 -2.36
CA VAL A 214 -3.31 1.79 -1.64
C VAL A 214 -2.99 3.23 -1.32
N SER A 215 -3.99 4.11 -1.45
CA SER A 215 -3.87 5.50 -1.03
C SER A 215 -4.02 5.61 0.48
N VAL A 216 -3.12 6.33 1.13
CA VAL A 216 -3.12 6.57 2.57
C VAL A 216 -2.84 8.03 2.89
N VAL A 217 -3.39 8.51 3.98
CA VAL A 217 -3.04 9.82 4.55
C VAL A 217 -1.94 9.63 5.58
N VAL A 218 -0.89 10.42 5.50
CA VAL A 218 0.20 10.45 6.47
C VAL A 218 -0.30 11.16 7.73
N LYS A 219 -0.33 10.47 8.86
CA LYS A 219 -0.76 11.04 10.16
C LYS A 219 0.38 11.71 10.88
N SER A 220 1.50 11.04 10.96
CA SER A 220 2.72 11.55 11.60
C SER A 220 3.96 11.00 10.94
N VAL A 221 5.03 11.79 10.98
CA VAL A 221 6.39 11.40 10.61
C VAL A 221 7.25 11.68 11.83
N SER A 222 8.04 10.72 12.26
CA SER A 222 8.94 10.82 13.42
C SER A 222 10.29 10.17 13.10
N GLY A 223 11.33 10.56 13.85
CA GLY A 223 12.72 10.10 13.67
C GLY A 223 13.63 11.22 13.19
N ASP A 224 14.84 11.23 13.71
CA ASP A 224 15.83 12.31 13.51
C ASP A 224 16.89 11.94 12.45
N SER A 225 16.92 10.69 12.00
CA SER A 225 17.87 10.20 11.00
C SER A 225 17.18 9.35 9.94
N VAL A 226 17.80 9.20 8.78
CA VAL A 226 17.29 8.37 7.66
C VAL A 226 16.95 6.93 8.09
N GLU A 227 17.69 6.39 9.05
CA GLU A 227 17.50 5.02 9.54
C GLU A 227 16.33 4.90 10.51
N THR A 228 16.07 5.96 11.31
CA THR A 228 15.07 5.95 12.39
C THR A 228 13.71 6.48 11.99
N ILE A 229 13.54 6.94 10.74
CA ILE A 229 12.26 7.47 10.27
C ILE A 229 11.16 6.42 10.42
N LYS A 230 10.07 6.82 11.11
CA LYS A 230 8.83 6.08 11.27
C LYS A 230 7.68 6.92 10.78
N VAL A 231 6.70 6.26 10.16
CA VAL A 231 5.51 6.91 9.61
C VAL A 231 4.26 6.21 10.12
N GLU A 232 3.29 6.97 10.56
CA GLU A 232 1.96 6.48 10.82
C GLU A 232 1.01 6.94 9.72
N VAL A 233 0.19 6.02 9.22
CA VAL A 233 -0.71 6.27 8.10
C VAL A 233 -2.13 5.79 8.40
N SER A 234 -3.09 6.34 7.64
CA SER A 234 -4.49 5.95 7.70
C SER A 234 -5.05 5.81 6.27
N ALA A 235 -5.59 4.64 5.95
CA ALA A 235 -6.28 4.42 4.68
C ALA A 235 -7.73 4.91 4.73
N LYS A 236 -8.39 4.86 5.89
CA LYS A 236 -9.79 5.31 6.04
C LYS A 236 -9.95 6.82 5.80
N GLU A 237 -8.94 7.63 6.17
CA GLU A 237 -9.01 9.09 6.03
C GLU A 237 -8.94 9.58 4.58
N THR A 238 -8.58 8.72 3.63
CA THR A 238 -8.70 9.02 2.20
C THR A 238 -10.14 9.06 1.71
N LYS A 239 -11.09 8.50 2.50
CA LYS A 239 -12.51 8.42 2.17
C LYS A 239 -13.33 9.17 3.18
N THR A 240 -14.43 9.77 2.72
CA THR A 240 -15.39 10.44 3.60
C THR A 240 -15.95 9.45 4.63
N ASN A 241 -16.12 9.91 5.86
CA ASN A 241 -16.75 9.10 6.92
C ASN A 241 -18.26 9.05 6.73
N VAL A 242 -18.72 8.18 5.85
CA VAL A 242 -20.14 7.96 5.58
C VAL A 242 -20.88 7.44 6.82
N ASN A 243 -20.19 6.74 7.72
CA ASN A 243 -20.74 6.26 8.99
C ASN A 243 -21.26 7.42 9.84
N LYS A 244 -20.43 8.46 10.03
CA LYS A 244 -20.81 9.65 10.83
C LYS A 244 -21.96 10.44 10.20
N GLU A 245 -21.98 10.59 8.89
CA GLU A 245 -23.06 11.29 8.18
C GLU A 245 -24.40 10.54 8.28
N ASN A 246 -24.35 9.22 8.11
CA ASN A 246 -25.56 8.40 8.15
C ASN A 246 -26.05 8.14 9.58
N LEU A 247 -25.19 8.20 10.59
CA LEU A 247 -25.57 8.10 11.99
C LEU A 247 -26.62 9.14 12.37
N MET A 248 -26.48 10.38 11.85
CA MET A 248 -27.45 11.47 12.10
C MET A 248 -28.84 11.20 11.51
N ARG A 249 -28.96 10.25 10.58
CA ARG A 249 -30.24 9.87 9.94
C ARG A 249 -30.96 8.74 10.69
N LEU A 250 -30.27 8.08 11.60
CA LEU A 250 -30.86 7.01 12.40
C LEU A 250 -31.75 7.56 13.50
N ARG A 251 -32.83 6.81 13.81
CA ARG A 251 -33.74 7.15 14.89
C ARG A 251 -33.69 6.08 15.97
N ARG A 252 -33.68 6.52 17.22
CA ARG A 252 -33.88 5.63 18.37
C ARG A 252 -35.22 4.89 18.24
N GLN A 253 -35.25 3.61 18.58
CA GLN A 253 -36.35 2.65 18.37
C GLN A 253 -36.71 2.38 16.91
N GLY A 254 -35.99 2.96 15.96
CA GLY A 254 -36.13 2.59 14.53
C GLY A 254 -35.67 1.16 14.26
N LYS A 255 -36.42 0.46 13.40
CA LYS A 255 -36.02 -0.88 12.91
C LYS A 255 -35.16 -0.76 11.66
N TYR A 256 -34.04 -1.42 11.66
CA TYR A 256 -33.08 -1.38 10.56
C TYR A 256 -32.63 -2.80 10.22
N VAL A 257 -32.17 -2.99 8.99
CA VAL A 257 -31.57 -4.23 8.50
C VAL A 257 -30.08 -4.00 8.30
N GLY A 258 -29.30 -4.98 8.67
CA GLY A 258 -27.86 -4.96 8.50
C GLY A 258 -27.29 -6.36 8.46
N LYS A 259 -26.03 -6.44 8.10
CA LYS A 259 -25.28 -7.69 8.00
C LYS A 259 -24.35 -7.87 9.21
N VAL A 260 -24.31 -9.10 9.73
CA VAL A 260 -23.37 -9.46 10.79
C VAL A 260 -21.95 -9.48 10.21
N THR A 261 -21.08 -8.60 10.69
CA THR A 261 -19.68 -8.52 10.27
C THR A 261 -18.80 -9.45 11.09
N ASP A 262 -19.07 -9.57 12.39
CA ASP A 262 -18.34 -10.48 13.29
C ASP A 262 -19.18 -10.82 14.52
N VAL A 263 -18.81 -11.95 15.18
CA VAL A 263 -19.42 -12.37 16.46
C VAL A 263 -18.30 -12.69 17.44
N TYR A 264 -18.29 -12.01 18.58
CA TYR A 264 -17.28 -12.23 19.59
C TYR A 264 -17.89 -12.24 21.00
N LYS A 265 -17.75 -13.34 21.73
CA LYS A 265 -18.24 -13.52 23.10
C LYS A 265 -19.70 -13.09 23.30
N GLY A 266 -20.60 -13.47 22.38
CA GLY A 266 -22.02 -13.13 22.46
C GLY A 266 -22.36 -11.69 22.05
N THR A 267 -21.38 -10.93 21.58
CA THR A 267 -21.54 -9.60 21.00
C THR A 267 -21.54 -9.70 19.49
N TYR A 268 -22.57 -9.17 18.84
CA TYR A 268 -22.73 -9.14 17.39
C TYR A 268 -22.31 -7.77 16.88
N PHE A 269 -21.35 -7.76 15.99
CA PHE A 269 -20.93 -6.58 15.25
C PHE A 269 -21.69 -6.52 13.93
N LEU A 270 -22.33 -5.42 13.66
CA LEU A 270 -23.27 -5.26 12.55
C LEU A 270 -22.84 -4.08 11.68
N CYS A 271 -23.02 -4.23 10.37
CA CYS A 271 -22.98 -3.11 9.44
C CYS A 271 -24.36 -2.93 8.84
N LEU A 272 -24.99 -1.79 9.09
CA LEU A 272 -26.30 -1.45 8.53
C LEU A 272 -26.20 -1.26 7.01
N ASN A 273 -27.32 -1.43 6.31
CA ASN A 273 -27.39 -1.12 4.87
C ASN A 273 -27.04 0.34 4.56
N CYS A 274 -27.23 1.25 5.52
CA CYS A 274 -26.81 2.65 5.43
C CYS A 274 -25.33 2.88 5.79
N LYS A 275 -24.50 1.81 5.88
CA LYS A 275 -23.08 1.90 6.19
C LYS A 275 -22.75 2.42 7.59
N VAL A 276 -23.63 2.25 8.55
CA VAL A 276 -23.39 2.57 9.96
C VAL A 276 -23.03 1.30 10.72
N ASN A 277 -21.99 1.35 11.55
CA ASN A 277 -21.59 0.26 12.42
C ASN A 277 -22.48 0.23 13.66
N ALA A 278 -22.95 -0.94 14.06
CA ALA A 278 -23.75 -1.14 15.26
C ALA A 278 -23.28 -2.37 16.06
N VAL A 279 -23.57 -2.37 17.36
CA VAL A 279 -23.28 -3.48 18.26
C VAL A 279 -24.58 -3.97 18.88
N ALA A 280 -24.80 -5.29 18.90
CA ALA A 280 -25.89 -5.92 19.62
C ALA A 280 -25.35 -6.95 20.61
N HIS A 281 -25.85 -6.92 21.84
CA HIS A 281 -25.44 -7.82 22.91
C HIS A 281 -26.40 -8.98 23.18
N SER A 282 -27.57 -8.97 22.52
CA SER A 282 -28.61 -9.98 22.67
C SER A 282 -29.27 -10.26 21.34
N CYS A 283 -29.69 -11.52 21.17
CA CYS A 283 -30.51 -11.96 20.07
C CYS A 283 -31.78 -12.62 20.62
N TYR A 284 -32.94 -12.20 20.12
CA TYR A 284 -34.24 -12.81 20.49
C TYR A 284 -34.61 -14.00 19.60
N ASP A 285 -33.85 -14.26 18.53
CA ASP A 285 -34.05 -15.40 17.68
C ASP A 285 -33.36 -16.64 18.31
N TYR A 286 -34.03 -17.79 18.32
CA TYR A 286 -33.45 -19.06 18.77
C TYR A 286 -32.31 -19.54 17.85
N ARG A 287 -32.30 -19.10 16.60
CA ARG A 287 -31.21 -19.29 15.64
C ARG A 287 -30.22 -18.15 15.78
N MET A 288 -29.16 -18.35 16.55
CA MET A 288 -28.11 -17.34 16.69
C MET A 288 -27.53 -17.00 15.32
N PRO A 289 -27.59 -15.72 14.90
CA PRO A 289 -27.03 -15.33 13.62
C PRO A 289 -25.51 -15.51 13.58
N GLY A 290 -25.01 -16.03 12.47
CA GLY A 290 -23.59 -16.17 12.20
C GLY A 290 -23.02 -14.98 11.42
N LYS A 291 -21.70 -15.00 11.18
CA LYS A 291 -21.02 -14.02 10.33
C LYS A 291 -21.62 -14.06 8.91
N LYS A 292 -21.87 -12.88 8.34
CA LYS A 292 -22.49 -12.62 7.02
C LYS A 292 -24.00 -12.79 6.95
N ASP A 293 -24.67 -13.17 8.03
CA ASP A 293 -26.14 -13.23 8.06
C ASP A 293 -26.74 -11.84 8.03
N ASP A 294 -27.89 -11.73 7.35
CA ASP A 294 -28.71 -10.53 7.36
C ASP A 294 -29.67 -10.57 8.57
N VAL A 295 -29.68 -9.50 9.36
CA VAL A 295 -30.46 -9.41 10.58
C VAL A 295 -31.27 -8.12 10.63
N SER A 296 -32.45 -8.20 11.22
CA SER A 296 -33.26 -7.02 11.56
C SER A 296 -33.15 -6.73 13.03
N PHE A 297 -32.92 -5.46 13.40
CA PHE A 297 -32.79 -5.05 14.78
C PHE A 297 -33.35 -3.64 15.02
N ALA A 298 -33.62 -3.31 16.27
CA ALA A 298 -34.08 -1.99 16.72
C ALA A 298 -32.90 -1.26 17.38
N VAL A 299 -32.74 0.02 17.04
CA VAL A 299 -31.71 0.87 17.64
C VAL A 299 -32.18 1.31 19.04
N THR A 300 -31.44 0.93 20.06
CA THR A 300 -31.74 1.33 21.45
C THR A 300 -30.99 2.58 21.87
N HIS A 301 -29.76 2.75 21.39
CA HIS A 301 -28.88 3.86 21.73
C HIS A 301 -28.12 4.34 20.49
N LEU A 302 -27.77 5.62 20.44
CA LEU A 302 -26.95 6.27 19.40
C LEU A 302 -25.83 6.98 20.14
N ASP A 303 -24.58 6.59 19.87
CA ASP A 303 -23.35 7.17 20.44
C ASP A 303 -22.63 8.09 19.45
#